data_f4d6f02889a9bd8f8f38fe7522ba2b0c
#
_entry.id   f4d6f02889a9bd8f8f38fe7522ba2b0c
#
_cell.length_a   1.000
_cell.length_b   1.000
_cell.length_c   1.000
_cell.angle_alpha   90.00
_cell.angle_beta   90.00
_cell.angle_gamma   90.00
#
_symmetry.space_group_name_H-M   'P 1'
#
loop_
_entity.id
_entity.type
_entity.pdbx_description
1 polymer ?
#
loop_
_entity_poly.entity_id
_entity_poly.type
_entity_poly.pdbx_seq_one_letter_code
_entity_poly.pdbx_strand_id
1 'polypeptide(L)'
;MKRFFEYYKPYKGLFVADIVAAFFISMCDLVYPLITRTVINDLVPNRLLRTFFVYAALLVIIYLIKLALNYFVMYYGHILGVRMQGDMRREIFGHLQKLPFAYFDEHKSGSLMSRVVNDLQDISELAHHGPEDFLISILMMIGSFAILCTVNLSLTLIVFAFLPLFLWFMIKMQGKMGEGFSRAREKTSEINAELGNSLSGIRVSKAF
;
A
#
# COMPACT_ATOMS: atom_id res chain seq x y z
N MET A 1 18.08 -8.03 1.63
CA MET A 1 17.18 -7.42 2.64
C MET A 1 17.88 -6.48 3.61
N LYS A 2 19.02 -6.84 4.26
CA LYS A 2 19.72 -5.93 5.21
C LYS A 2 20.01 -4.54 4.63
N ARG A 3 20.51 -4.47 3.39
CA ARG A 3 20.84 -3.20 2.70
C ARG A 3 19.62 -2.31 2.47
N PHE A 4 18.43 -2.88 2.22
CA PHE A 4 17.19 -2.14 2.07
C PHE A 4 16.81 -1.41 3.37
N PHE A 5 16.90 -2.09 4.51
CA PHE A 5 16.62 -1.47 5.81
C PHE A 5 17.63 -0.37 6.21
N GLU A 6 18.81 -0.34 5.59
CA GLU A 6 19.79 0.70 5.84
C GLU A 6 19.35 2.07 5.32
N TYR A 7 18.54 2.12 4.27
CA TYR A 7 17.99 3.37 3.74
C TYR A 7 16.99 4.06 4.67
N TYR A 8 16.41 3.35 5.65
CA TYR A 8 15.57 3.98 6.67
C TYR A 8 16.38 4.73 7.75
N LYS A 9 17.67 4.39 7.93
CA LYS A 9 18.50 4.97 9.01
C LYS A 9 18.53 6.51 9.01
N PRO A 10 18.71 7.19 7.86
CA PRO A 10 18.68 8.66 7.81
C PRO A 10 17.32 9.25 8.15
N TYR A 11 16.26 8.50 7.92
CA TYR A 11 14.86 8.94 8.01
C TYR A 11 14.08 8.28 9.16
N LYS A 12 14.78 7.66 10.11
CA LYS A 12 14.15 6.91 11.21
C LYS A 12 13.09 7.69 11.99
N GLY A 13 13.28 9.00 12.19
CA GLY A 13 12.32 9.85 12.88
C GLY A 13 11.00 9.97 12.12
N LEU A 14 11.09 10.16 10.79
CA LEU A 14 9.93 10.25 9.91
C LEU A 14 9.22 8.89 9.83
N PHE A 15 9.96 7.80 9.66
CA PHE A 15 9.43 6.44 9.65
C PHE A 15 8.71 6.08 10.96
N VAL A 16 9.30 6.38 12.13
CA VAL A 16 8.66 6.11 13.42
C VAL A 16 7.38 6.96 13.59
N ALA A 17 7.41 8.24 13.18
CA ALA A 17 6.23 9.09 13.24
C ALA A 17 5.08 8.57 12.35
N ASP A 18 5.40 8.06 11.16
CA ASP A 18 4.48 7.44 10.23
C ASP A 18 3.82 6.19 10.84
N ILE A 19 4.62 5.26 11.36
CA ILE A 19 4.16 4.04 12.05
C ILE A 19 3.30 4.36 13.29
N VAL A 20 3.66 5.38 14.07
CA VAL A 20 2.86 5.83 15.23
C VAL A 20 1.53 6.41 14.77
N ALA A 21 1.52 7.21 13.71
CA ALA A 21 0.29 7.76 13.15
C ALA A 21 -0.64 6.63 12.62
N ALA A 22 -0.08 5.64 11.91
CA ALA A 22 -0.80 4.46 11.43
C ALA A 22 -1.41 3.63 12.60
N PHE A 23 -0.67 3.50 13.71
CA PHE A 23 -1.19 2.89 14.93
C PHE A 23 -2.43 3.63 15.47
N PHE A 24 -2.38 4.96 15.57
CA PHE A 24 -3.53 5.75 16.06
C PHE A 24 -4.70 5.73 15.08
N ILE A 25 -4.47 5.69 13.77
CA ILE A 25 -5.51 5.49 12.76
C ILE A 25 -6.25 4.17 13.03
N SER A 26 -5.51 3.07 13.22
CA SER A 26 -6.08 1.76 13.54
C SER A 26 -6.89 1.77 14.84
N MET A 27 -6.44 2.50 15.84
CA MET A 27 -7.19 2.66 17.11
C MET A 27 -8.51 3.42 16.89
N CYS A 28 -8.51 4.48 16.07
CA CYS A 28 -9.74 5.19 15.71
C CYS A 28 -10.74 4.25 15.01
N ASP A 29 -10.26 3.39 14.11
CA ASP A 29 -11.12 2.44 13.38
C ASP A 29 -11.71 1.36 14.30
N LEU A 30 -10.96 0.89 15.27
CA LEU A 30 -11.42 -0.10 16.26
C LEU A 30 -12.44 0.49 17.26
N VAL A 31 -12.35 1.77 17.56
CA VAL A 31 -13.29 2.45 18.49
C VAL A 31 -14.65 2.70 17.83
N TYR A 32 -14.72 2.92 16.52
CA TYR A 32 -15.97 3.20 15.80
C TYR A 32 -17.07 2.15 16.03
N PRO A 33 -16.84 0.82 15.83
CA PRO A 33 -17.88 -0.18 16.04
C PRO A 33 -18.33 -0.27 17.50
N LEU A 34 -17.45 0.01 18.46
CA LEU A 34 -17.80 0.02 19.89
C LEU A 34 -18.78 1.16 20.23
N ILE A 35 -18.47 2.36 19.76
CA ILE A 35 -19.36 3.52 19.94
C ILE A 35 -20.70 3.29 19.24
N THR A 36 -20.68 2.83 18.00
CA THR A 36 -21.89 2.57 17.22
C THR A 36 -22.79 1.52 17.90
N ARG A 37 -22.19 0.45 18.45
CA ARG A 37 -22.90 -0.56 19.23
C ARG A 37 -23.60 0.03 20.44
N THR A 38 -22.90 0.84 21.23
CA THR A 38 -23.48 1.52 22.42
C THR A 38 -24.63 2.46 22.02
N VAL A 39 -24.45 3.20 20.93
CA VAL A 39 -25.49 4.10 20.43
C VAL A 39 -26.76 3.32 20.05
N ILE A 40 -26.61 2.25 19.26
CA ILE A 40 -27.77 1.49 18.74
C ILE A 40 -28.45 0.67 19.84
N ASN A 41 -27.70 0.01 20.70
CA ASN A 41 -28.25 -0.94 21.66
C ASN A 41 -28.69 -0.29 22.96
N ASP A 42 -28.06 0.81 23.39
CA ASP A 42 -28.31 1.39 24.70
C ASP A 42 -28.96 2.79 24.62
N LEU A 43 -28.40 3.69 23.76
CA LEU A 43 -28.81 5.07 23.78
C LEU A 43 -30.16 5.32 23.05
N VAL A 44 -30.31 4.73 21.86
CA VAL A 44 -31.50 4.91 21.03
C VAL A 44 -32.77 4.28 21.69
N PRO A 45 -32.73 3.02 22.17
CA PRO A 45 -33.90 2.41 22.81
C PRO A 45 -34.33 3.15 24.08
N ASN A 46 -33.35 3.62 24.87
CA ASN A 46 -33.61 4.34 26.12
C ASN A 46 -33.91 5.84 25.92
N ARG A 47 -33.95 6.34 24.68
CA ARG A 47 -34.19 7.73 24.31
C ARG A 47 -33.27 8.73 25.02
N LEU A 48 -32.01 8.36 25.26
CA LEU A 48 -31.01 9.17 25.96
C LEU A 48 -30.39 10.21 25.02
N LEU A 49 -31.19 11.19 24.56
CA LEU A 49 -30.82 12.17 23.53
C LEU A 49 -29.54 12.96 23.89
N ARG A 50 -29.41 13.39 25.14
CA ARG A 50 -28.24 14.16 25.58
C ARG A 50 -26.95 13.34 25.39
N THR A 51 -26.97 12.10 25.85
CA THR A 51 -25.82 11.18 25.74
C THR A 51 -25.55 10.81 24.28
N PHE A 52 -26.61 10.63 23.49
CA PHE A 52 -26.49 10.41 22.05
C PHE A 52 -25.71 11.52 21.36
N PHE A 53 -26.03 12.80 21.60
CA PHE A 53 -25.30 13.92 21.01
C PHE A 53 -23.85 14.01 21.48
N VAL A 54 -23.53 13.60 22.71
CA VAL A 54 -22.17 13.52 23.22
C VAL A 54 -21.38 12.46 22.44
N TYR A 55 -21.94 11.27 22.24
CA TYR A 55 -21.29 10.19 21.47
C TYR A 55 -21.16 10.55 19.98
N ALA A 56 -22.14 11.23 19.41
CA ALA A 56 -22.07 11.74 18.04
C ALA A 56 -20.95 12.77 17.88
N ALA A 57 -20.84 13.72 18.82
CA ALA A 57 -19.76 14.69 18.83
C ALA A 57 -18.38 14.03 19.00
N LEU A 58 -18.28 13.02 19.89
CA LEU A 58 -17.06 12.24 20.07
C LEU A 58 -16.63 11.54 18.78
N LEU A 59 -17.57 10.92 18.06
CA LEU A 59 -17.29 10.31 16.75
C LEU A 59 -16.77 11.34 15.74
N VAL A 60 -17.39 12.51 15.66
CA VAL A 60 -16.91 13.58 14.78
C VAL A 60 -15.48 13.96 15.11
N ILE A 61 -15.15 14.14 16.40
CA ILE A 61 -13.79 14.47 16.85
C ILE A 61 -12.80 13.36 16.46
N ILE A 62 -13.14 12.09 16.71
CA ILE A 62 -12.30 10.94 16.34
C ILE A 62 -12.05 10.93 14.82
N TYR A 63 -13.08 11.18 14.00
CA TYR A 63 -12.91 11.23 12.54
C TYR A 63 -12.08 12.42 12.07
N LEU A 64 -12.17 13.58 12.73
CA LEU A 64 -11.32 14.73 12.41
C LEU A 64 -9.85 14.44 12.76
N ILE A 65 -9.60 13.79 13.91
CA ILE A 65 -8.25 13.33 14.28
C ILE A 65 -7.74 12.32 13.27
N LYS A 66 -8.57 11.32 12.91
CA LYS A 66 -8.20 10.33 11.89
C LYS A 66 -7.89 10.97 10.54
N LEU A 67 -8.69 11.96 10.11
CA LEU A 67 -8.44 12.71 8.87
C LEU A 67 -7.08 13.40 8.89
N ALA A 68 -6.74 14.07 9.98
CA ALA A 68 -5.44 14.72 10.14
C ALA A 68 -4.28 13.72 10.13
N LEU A 69 -4.45 12.57 10.81
CA LEU A 69 -3.45 11.49 10.81
C LEU A 69 -3.28 10.85 9.43
N ASN A 70 -4.38 10.59 8.70
CA ASN A 70 -4.31 10.07 7.34
C ASN A 70 -3.59 11.05 6.40
N TYR A 71 -3.90 12.34 6.51
CA TYR A 71 -3.18 13.36 5.75
C TYR A 71 -1.68 13.35 6.08
N PHE A 72 -1.32 13.23 7.36
CA PHE A 72 0.07 13.14 7.80
C PHE A 72 0.77 11.92 7.20
N VAL A 73 0.20 10.74 7.32
CA VAL A 73 0.75 9.48 6.79
C VAL A 73 0.89 9.55 5.27
N MET A 74 -0.14 9.98 4.56
CA MET A 74 -0.09 10.10 3.11
C MET A 74 0.99 11.08 2.65
N TYR A 75 1.10 12.24 3.27
CA TYR A 75 2.07 13.26 2.86
C TYR A 75 3.50 12.89 3.25
N TYR A 76 3.73 12.57 4.52
CA TYR A 76 5.08 12.31 5.03
C TYR A 76 5.59 10.93 4.66
N GLY A 77 4.72 9.94 4.52
CA GLY A 77 5.09 8.62 4.03
C GLY A 77 5.57 8.67 2.57
N HIS A 78 4.86 9.37 1.69
CA HIS A 78 5.36 9.58 0.32
C HIS A 78 6.67 10.37 0.29
N ILE A 79 6.86 11.37 1.15
CA ILE A 79 8.17 12.06 1.27
C ILE A 79 9.27 11.07 1.68
N LEU A 80 9.00 10.16 2.62
CA LEU A 80 9.93 9.11 3.00
C LEU A 80 10.31 8.23 1.80
N GLY A 81 9.33 7.72 1.08
CA GLY A 81 9.53 6.88 -0.11
C GLY A 81 10.37 7.60 -1.18
N VAL A 82 10.02 8.84 -1.53
CA VAL A 82 10.73 9.63 -2.55
C VAL A 82 12.17 9.95 -2.13
N ARG A 83 12.43 10.24 -0.86
CA ARG A 83 13.80 10.47 -0.36
C ARG A 83 14.63 9.20 -0.44
N MET A 84 14.10 8.06 0.00
CA MET A 84 14.78 6.77 -0.11
C MET A 84 15.06 6.41 -1.56
N GLN A 85 14.10 6.62 -2.46
CA GLN A 85 14.27 6.43 -3.90
C GLN A 85 15.40 7.31 -4.46
N GLY A 86 15.46 8.58 -4.04
CA GLY A 86 16.52 9.50 -4.44
C GLY A 86 17.90 9.04 -4.02
N ASP A 87 18.04 8.51 -2.79
CA ASP A 87 19.32 7.98 -2.28
C ASP A 87 19.73 6.69 -3.02
N MET A 88 18.77 5.77 -3.24
CA MET A 88 19.00 4.56 -4.02
C MET A 88 19.43 4.89 -5.46
N ARG A 89 18.73 5.84 -6.10
CA ARG A 89 19.04 6.28 -7.46
C ARG A 89 20.44 6.87 -7.55
N ARG A 90 20.82 7.70 -6.59
CA ARG A 90 22.17 8.29 -6.53
C ARG A 90 23.25 7.23 -6.37
N GLU A 91 23.03 6.24 -5.51
CA GLU A 91 23.97 5.14 -5.30
C GLU A 91 24.12 4.27 -6.55
N ILE A 92 22.99 3.87 -7.18
CA ILE A 92 23.02 3.07 -8.41
C ILE A 92 23.71 3.83 -9.54
N PHE A 93 23.36 5.11 -9.73
CA PHE A 93 23.98 5.92 -10.77
C PHE A 93 25.49 6.08 -10.56
N GLY A 94 25.91 6.36 -9.31
CA GLY A 94 27.33 6.41 -8.96
C GLY A 94 28.07 5.07 -9.13
N HIS A 95 27.36 3.93 -9.01
CA HIS A 95 27.92 2.63 -9.30
C HIS A 95 28.03 2.40 -10.82
N LEU A 96 27.02 2.72 -11.59
CA LEU A 96 27.02 2.61 -13.05
C LEU A 96 28.19 3.39 -13.66
N GLN A 97 28.48 4.59 -13.17
CA GLN A 97 29.62 5.40 -13.67
C GLN A 97 30.99 4.75 -13.46
N LYS A 98 31.12 3.76 -12.59
CA LYS A 98 32.37 3.03 -12.33
C LYS A 98 32.50 1.76 -13.14
N LEU A 99 31.46 1.35 -13.88
CA LEU A 99 31.48 0.16 -14.70
C LEU A 99 32.27 0.39 -16.00
N PRO A 100 32.98 -0.66 -16.53
CA PRO A 100 33.72 -0.58 -17.79
C PRO A 100 32.76 -0.41 -18.98
N PHE A 101 33.23 0.18 -20.08
CA PHE A 101 32.46 0.38 -21.30
C PHE A 101 31.86 -0.92 -21.85
N ALA A 102 32.58 -2.03 -21.76
CA ALA A 102 32.10 -3.35 -22.19
C ALA A 102 30.78 -3.75 -21.56
N TYR A 103 30.50 -3.30 -20.32
CA TYR A 103 29.23 -3.54 -19.68
C TYR A 103 28.08 -2.85 -20.43
N PHE A 104 28.29 -1.65 -20.93
CA PHE A 104 27.28 -0.85 -21.65
C PHE A 104 27.08 -1.33 -23.08
N ASP A 105 28.10 -1.98 -23.67
CA ASP A 105 28.02 -2.63 -25.00
C ASP A 105 27.10 -3.87 -24.95
N GLU A 106 27.15 -4.62 -23.83
CA GLU A 106 26.32 -5.80 -23.62
C GLU A 106 24.90 -5.50 -23.12
N HIS A 107 24.67 -4.32 -22.50
CA HIS A 107 23.43 -3.97 -21.87
C HIS A 107 22.77 -2.76 -22.51
N LYS A 108 21.53 -2.91 -22.98
CA LYS A 108 20.78 -1.81 -23.59
C LYS A 108 20.52 -0.69 -22.56
N SER A 109 20.96 0.51 -22.86
CA SER A 109 20.80 1.71 -22.01
C SER A 109 19.33 1.94 -21.58
N GLY A 110 18.36 1.65 -22.46
CA GLY A 110 16.94 1.75 -22.14
C GLY A 110 16.49 0.76 -21.05
N SER A 111 17.06 -0.45 -20.99
CA SER A 111 16.78 -1.42 -19.93
C SER A 111 17.34 -0.96 -18.58
N LEU A 112 18.54 -0.41 -18.56
CA LEU A 112 19.16 0.15 -17.36
C LEU A 112 18.35 1.36 -16.86
N MET A 113 17.93 2.25 -17.76
CA MET A 113 17.11 3.40 -17.42
C MET A 113 15.76 2.98 -16.84
N SER A 114 15.09 1.97 -17.42
CA SER A 114 13.83 1.43 -16.89
C SER A 114 13.99 0.93 -15.45
N ARG A 115 15.07 0.23 -15.13
CA ARG A 115 15.36 -0.23 -13.76
C ARG A 115 15.59 0.93 -12.79
N VAL A 116 16.35 1.94 -13.19
CA VAL A 116 16.65 3.11 -12.35
C VAL A 116 15.45 4.01 -12.14
N VAL A 117 14.46 3.98 -13.04
CA VAL A 117 13.26 4.82 -12.94
C VAL A 117 12.08 4.02 -12.38
N ASN A 118 11.68 2.94 -13.06
CA ASN A 118 10.44 2.22 -12.75
C ASN A 118 10.61 1.25 -11.57
N ASP A 119 11.65 0.40 -11.57
CA ASP A 119 11.82 -0.57 -10.47
C ASP A 119 12.09 0.15 -9.13
N LEU A 120 12.79 1.31 -9.16
CA LEU A 120 12.97 2.12 -7.94
C LEU A 120 11.69 2.80 -7.48
N GLN A 121 10.77 3.12 -8.38
CA GLN A 121 9.45 3.62 -7.99
C GLN A 121 8.68 2.54 -7.23
N ASP A 122 8.64 1.30 -7.76
CA ASP A 122 7.97 0.19 -7.09
C ASP A 122 8.57 -0.11 -5.71
N ILE A 123 9.91 -0.01 -5.57
CA ILE A 123 10.60 -0.16 -4.29
C ILE A 123 10.24 0.98 -3.33
N SER A 124 10.09 2.20 -3.82
CA SER A 124 9.68 3.36 -3.02
C SER A 124 8.27 3.19 -2.45
N GLU A 125 7.32 2.74 -3.27
CA GLU A 125 5.95 2.43 -2.85
C GLU A 125 5.95 1.33 -1.78
N LEU A 126 6.71 0.25 -2.00
CA LEU A 126 6.85 -0.82 -1.01
C LEU A 126 7.48 -0.33 0.29
N ALA A 127 8.45 0.58 0.22
CA ALA A 127 9.14 1.11 1.39
C ALA A 127 8.21 1.94 2.30
N HIS A 128 7.23 2.62 1.72
CA HIS A 128 6.25 3.40 2.47
C HIS A 128 5.08 2.52 2.89
N HIS A 129 4.32 1.98 1.94
CA HIS A 129 3.10 1.23 2.23
C HIS A 129 3.34 -0.13 2.91
N GLY A 130 4.44 -0.81 2.60
CA GLY A 130 4.68 -2.16 3.12
C GLY A 130 4.65 -2.29 4.64
N PRO A 131 5.49 -1.56 5.39
CA PRO A 131 5.49 -1.63 6.86
C PRO A 131 4.21 -1.07 7.49
N GLU A 132 3.64 0.00 6.92
CA GLU A 132 2.41 0.64 7.37
C GLU A 132 1.21 -0.30 7.25
N ASP A 133 0.93 -0.80 6.04
CA ASP A 133 -0.19 -1.70 5.77
C ASP A 133 -0.10 -3.00 6.57
N PHE A 134 1.12 -3.50 6.75
CA PHE A 134 1.37 -4.69 7.57
C PHE A 134 1.01 -4.45 9.04
N LEU A 135 1.41 -3.32 9.61
CA LEU A 135 1.07 -2.93 10.97
C LEU A 135 -0.45 -2.75 11.13
N ILE A 136 -1.08 -1.97 10.24
CA ILE A 136 -2.53 -1.71 10.25
C ILE A 136 -3.28 -3.04 10.18
N SER A 137 -2.91 -3.93 9.24
CA SER A 137 -3.58 -5.22 9.05
C SER A 137 -3.51 -6.11 10.29
N ILE A 138 -2.34 -6.19 10.94
CA ILE A 138 -2.17 -6.98 12.18
C ILE A 138 -3.01 -6.38 13.31
N LEU A 139 -2.94 -5.08 13.51
CA LEU A 139 -3.69 -4.40 14.58
C LEU A 139 -5.20 -4.54 14.37
N MET A 140 -5.67 -4.37 13.15
CA MET A 140 -7.08 -4.52 12.80
C MET A 140 -7.55 -5.97 12.95
N MET A 141 -6.74 -6.95 12.56
CA MET A 141 -7.08 -8.37 12.71
C MET A 141 -7.18 -8.77 14.18
N ILE A 142 -6.17 -8.44 15.00
CA ILE A 142 -6.15 -8.77 16.43
C ILE A 142 -7.22 -7.97 17.18
N GLY A 143 -7.31 -6.67 16.93
CA GLY A 143 -8.25 -5.78 17.59
C GLY A 143 -9.71 -6.12 17.28
N SER A 144 -10.04 -6.38 16.02
CA SER A 144 -11.39 -6.79 15.62
C SER A 144 -11.75 -8.15 16.19
N PHE A 145 -10.82 -9.12 16.21
CA PHE A 145 -11.04 -10.41 16.87
C PHE A 145 -11.36 -10.23 18.35
N ALA A 146 -10.54 -9.46 19.07
CA ALA A 146 -10.74 -9.21 20.49
C ALA A 146 -12.10 -8.54 20.77
N ILE A 147 -12.44 -7.52 20.00
CA ILE A 147 -13.73 -6.80 20.14
C ILE A 147 -14.90 -7.73 19.84
N LEU A 148 -14.86 -8.48 18.75
CA LEU A 148 -15.94 -9.40 18.35
C LEU A 148 -16.12 -10.54 19.36
N CYS A 149 -15.06 -11.02 19.99
CA CYS A 149 -15.16 -12.00 21.09
C CYS A 149 -15.96 -11.47 22.28
N THR A 150 -15.93 -10.16 22.56
CA THR A 150 -16.77 -9.56 23.63
C THR A 150 -18.23 -9.45 23.24
N VAL A 151 -18.55 -9.52 21.94
CA VAL A 151 -19.94 -9.45 21.45
C VAL A 151 -20.58 -10.84 21.41
N ASN A 152 -19.96 -11.77 20.71
CA ASN A 152 -20.43 -13.15 20.58
C ASN A 152 -19.27 -14.06 20.15
N LEU A 153 -18.76 -14.84 21.09
CA LEU A 153 -17.62 -15.72 20.85
C LEU A 153 -17.87 -16.76 19.74
N SER A 154 -19.06 -17.40 19.77
CA SER A 154 -19.38 -18.46 18.80
C SER A 154 -19.42 -17.91 17.37
N LEU A 155 -20.05 -16.76 17.18
CA LEU A 155 -20.13 -16.12 15.87
C LEU A 155 -18.76 -15.65 15.39
N THR A 156 -17.94 -15.12 16.29
CA THR A 156 -16.57 -14.68 16.01
C THR A 156 -15.71 -15.84 15.51
N LEU A 157 -15.77 -16.98 16.21
CA LEU A 157 -15.02 -18.19 15.82
C LEU A 157 -15.44 -18.70 14.44
N ILE A 158 -16.74 -18.68 14.14
CA ILE A 158 -17.24 -19.05 12.80
C ILE A 158 -16.67 -18.12 11.73
N VAL A 159 -16.77 -16.80 11.93
CA VAL A 159 -16.26 -15.80 10.95
C VAL A 159 -14.76 -15.96 10.75
N PHE A 160 -13.99 -16.07 11.83
CA PHE A 160 -12.53 -16.22 11.74
C PHE A 160 -12.08 -17.58 11.20
N ALA A 161 -12.89 -18.63 11.31
CA ALA A 161 -12.62 -19.93 10.69
C ALA A 161 -12.65 -19.86 9.13
N PHE A 162 -13.38 -18.89 8.55
CA PHE A 162 -13.35 -18.67 7.11
C PHE A 162 -12.09 -17.94 6.63
N LEU A 163 -11.34 -17.25 7.50
CA LEU A 163 -10.15 -16.51 7.07
C LEU A 163 -9.07 -17.41 6.44
N PRO A 164 -8.69 -18.56 7.02
CA PRO A 164 -7.72 -19.46 6.38
C PRO A 164 -8.18 -19.97 5.01
N LEU A 165 -9.48 -20.27 4.87
CA LEU A 165 -10.07 -20.69 3.60
C LEU A 165 -10.00 -19.59 2.56
N PHE A 166 -10.33 -18.35 2.95
CA PHE A 166 -10.26 -17.18 2.09
C PHE A 166 -8.81 -16.88 1.66
N LEU A 167 -7.87 -16.95 2.60
CA LEU A 167 -6.43 -16.76 2.31
C LEU A 167 -5.92 -17.82 1.33
N TRP A 168 -6.27 -19.08 1.55
CA TRP A 168 -5.92 -20.15 0.62
C TRP A 168 -6.47 -19.90 -0.80
N PHE A 169 -7.72 -19.47 -0.89
CA PHE A 169 -8.34 -19.13 -2.18
C PHE A 169 -7.62 -17.96 -2.85
N MET A 170 -7.32 -16.88 -2.10
CA MET A 170 -6.58 -15.70 -2.59
C MET A 170 -5.20 -16.07 -3.12
N ILE A 171 -4.42 -16.87 -2.37
CA ILE A 171 -3.09 -17.32 -2.80
C ILE A 171 -3.18 -18.13 -4.09
N LYS A 172 -4.16 -19.04 -4.19
CA LYS A 172 -4.39 -19.83 -5.39
C LYS A 172 -4.78 -18.98 -6.60
N MET A 173 -5.60 -17.96 -6.40
CA MET A 173 -6.04 -17.05 -7.46
C MET A 173 -4.92 -16.11 -7.91
N GLN A 174 -4.03 -15.69 -7.00
CA GLN A 174 -2.91 -14.80 -7.31
C GLN A 174 -1.99 -15.39 -8.40
N GLY A 175 -1.71 -16.70 -8.35
CA GLY A 175 -0.95 -17.38 -9.40
C GLY A 175 -1.62 -17.27 -10.79
N LYS A 176 -2.93 -17.54 -10.86
CA LYS A 176 -3.70 -17.42 -12.11
C LYS A 176 -3.79 -15.99 -12.64
N MET A 177 -3.94 -15.03 -11.74
CA MET A 177 -3.93 -13.61 -12.11
C MET A 177 -2.56 -13.19 -12.65
N GLY A 178 -1.46 -13.64 -12.05
CA GLY A 178 -0.10 -13.37 -12.54
C GLY A 178 0.10 -13.87 -13.98
N GLU A 179 -0.33 -15.08 -14.29
CA GLU A 179 -0.32 -15.60 -15.67
C GLU A 179 -1.17 -14.76 -16.62
N GLY A 180 -2.37 -14.36 -16.19
CA GLY A 180 -3.27 -13.50 -16.98
C GLY A 180 -2.64 -12.14 -17.28
N PHE A 181 -2.04 -11.50 -16.30
CA PHE A 181 -1.32 -10.23 -16.48
C PHE A 181 -0.09 -10.38 -17.38
N SER A 182 0.65 -11.49 -17.28
CA SER A 182 1.79 -11.76 -18.16
C SER A 182 1.37 -11.87 -19.61
N ARG A 183 0.31 -12.64 -19.89
CA ARG A 183 -0.28 -12.77 -21.25
C ARG A 183 -0.81 -11.44 -21.79
N ALA A 184 -1.46 -10.64 -20.93
CA ALA A 184 -1.95 -9.33 -21.32
C ALA A 184 -0.80 -8.38 -21.68
N ARG A 185 0.30 -8.36 -20.91
CA ARG A 185 1.50 -7.58 -21.23
C ARG A 185 2.16 -8.00 -22.53
N GLU A 186 2.23 -9.31 -22.80
CA GLU A 186 2.77 -9.85 -24.04
C GLU A 186 1.94 -9.36 -25.25
N LYS A 187 0.61 -9.45 -25.18
CA LYS A 187 -0.28 -8.94 -26.23
C LYS A 187 -0.20 -7.44 -26.41
N THR A 188 -0.10 -6.67 -25.32
CA THR A 188 0.11 -5.23 -25.41
C THR A 188 1.46 -4.90 -26.07
N SER A 189 2.50 -5.68 -25.80
CA SER A 189 3.82 -5.51 -26.44
C SER A 189 3.77 -5.81 -27.94
N GLU A 190 3.06 -6.87 -28.37
CA GLU A 190 2.83 -7.18 -29.79
C GLU A 190 2.11 -6.01 -30.50
N ILE A 191 1.04 -5.49 -29.91
CA ILE A 191 0.28 -4.35 -30.45
C ILE A 191 1.17 -3.10 -30.58
N ASN A 192 1.96 -2.80 -29.55
CA ASN A 192 2.86 -1.66 -29.58
C ASN A 192 3.96 -1.81 -30.64
N ALA A 193 4.47 -3.02 -30.85
CA ALA A 193 5.43 -3.31 -31.92
C ALA A 193 4.80 -3.10 -33.32
N GLU A 194 3.57 -3.56 -33.52
CA GLU A 194 2.86 -3.41 -34.80
C GLU A 194 2.50 -1.95 -35.08
N LEU A 195 2.05 -1.19 -34.05
CA LEU A 195 1.84 0.24 -34.13
C LEU A 195 3.14 0.99 -34.44
N GLY A 196 4.25 0.61 -33.79
CA GLY A 196 5.56 1.18 -34.04
C GLY A 196 6.03 0.96 -35.49
N ASN A 197 5.84 -0.25 -36.02
CA ASN A 197 6.14 -0.58 -37.42
C ASN A 197 5.26 0.21 -38.39
N SER A 198 3.95 0.30 -38.12
CA SER A 198 3.00 1.04 -38.94
C SER A 198 3.32 2.55 -38.96
N LEU A 199 3.67 3.14 -37.81
CA LEU A 199 4.07 4.55 -37.71
C LEU A 199 5.41 4.80 -38.42
N SER A 200 6.36 3.89 -38.30
CA SER A 200 7.66 4.00 -39.00
C SER A 200 7.49 3.89 -40.53
N GLY A 201 6.55 3.05 -40.96
CA GLY A 201 6.21 2.87 -42.37
C GLY A 201 5.17 3.85 -42.93
N ILE A 202 4.72 4.85 -42.17
CA ILE A 202 3.59 5.74 -42.51
C ILE A 202 3.81 6.49 -43.86
N ARG A 203 5.08 6.79 -44.21
CA ARG A 203 5.41 7.43 -45.49
C ARG A 203 5.13 6.51 -46.67
N VAL A 204 5.38 5.19 -46.51
CA VAL A 204 5.09 4.19 -47.52
C VAL A 204 3.57 3.99 -47.66
N SER A 205 2.87 3.85 -46.54
CA SER A 205 1.39 3.72 -46.51
C SER A 205 0.65 4.94 -47.08
N LYS A 206 1.25 6.12 -47.03
CA LYS A 206 0.67 7.34 -47.65
C LYS A 206 1.01 7.50 -49.13
N ALA A 207 1.97 6.76 -49.65
CA ALA A 207 2.37 6.79 -51.04
C ALA A 207 1.59 5.84 -51.93
N PHE A 208 0.86 4.88 -51.33
CA PHE A 208 -0.08 3.93 -51.90
C PHE A 208 -1.50 4.21 -51.42
#